data_d44414796cfe20cf594426c5b806b45d
#
_entry.id   d44414796cfe20cf594426c5b806b45d
#
_cell.length_a   1.000
_cell.length_b   1.000
_cell.length_c   1.000
_cell.angle_alpha   90.00
_cell.angle_beta   90.00
_cell.angle_gamma   90.00
#
_symmetry.space_group_name_H-M   'P 1'
#
loop_
_entity.id
_entity.type
_entity.pdbx_description
1 polymer ?
#
loop_
_entity_poly.entity_id
_entity_poly.type
_entity_poly.pdbx_seq_one_letter_code
_entity_poly.pdbx_strand_id
1 'polypeptide(L)'
;ILLSEIGVEIQDNEASGLLVDHGASVDSADGRVRMTPEMVDRAVDTAPSSFGLFDTQGTQTHDFSGDNVHFTPASSAIRILDPVSGEARAPVTADYLTYAKVVAGLPGLDAQSTAFIPSDVHEAVSDSYRLFLSLLTCEKPVVTGAFSIESWAVMHDLLCAVRGSKDALRRQPLAIFSCCPTSPLKWTGEGAGNLVDSAREGVPVEIVPVPLSGFMAPVTLVGTLVQHTAEVLSGVVLGQTVRPGTPMLFGGCPAIFDIRYESAPMGAAESMMIACGAAEIGRRLGLPTQGYVGLSDAKRVDAQAGLESAMGTTLAALSAFDNVSGPGMLDFINCHSTTKLVVDHEICA
;
A
#
# COMPACT_ATOMS: atom_id res chain seq x y z
N ILE A 1 16.98 -17.54 1.51
CA ILE A 1 17.13 -18.43 0.34
C ILE A 1 16.71 -17.66 -0.93
N LEU A 2 15.42 -17.27 -1.14
CA LEU A 2 15.00 -16.63 -2.39
C LEU A 2 15.84 -15.39 -2.72
N LEU A 3 16.04 -14.48 -1.76
CA LEU A 3 16.80 -13.25 -1.97
C LEU A 3 18.30 -13.49 -2.15
N SER A 4 18.86 -14.56 -1.58
CA SER A 4 20.30 -14.86 -1.68
C SER A 4 20.67 -15.78 -2.85
N GLU A 5 19.79 -16.68 -3.27
CA GLU A 5 20.07 -17.65 -4.33
C GLU A 5 19.46 -17.26 -5.68
N ILE A 6 18.23 -16.74 -5.68
CA ILE A 6 17.53 -16.28 -6.88
C ILE A 6 17.74 -14.78 -7.11
N GLY A 7 17.64 -13.97 -6.05
CA GLY A 7 17.76 -12.52 -6.12
C GLY A 7 16.53 -11.83 -6.69
N VAL A 8 16.64 -10.51 -6.87
CA VAL A 8 15.58 -9.62 -7.35
C VAL A 8 16.07 -8.84 -8.57
N GLU A 9 15.26 -8.73 -9.61
CA GLU A 9 15.50 -7.81 -10.71
C GLU A 9 15.22 -6.38 -10.23
N ILE A 10 16.20 -5.47 -10.37
CA ILE A 10 16.04 -4.07 -10.01
C ILE A 10 16.39 -3.21 -11.22
N GLN A 11 15.41 -2.50 -11.78
CA GLN A 11 15.55 -1.69 -12.99
C GLN A 11 16.00 -0.25 -12.71
N ASP A 12 16.41 0.03 -11.48
CA ASP A 12 16.99 1.30 -11.07
C ASP A 12 18.48 1.12 -10.73
N ASN A 13 19.35 1.88 -11.42
CA ASN A 13 20.79 1.76 -11.25
C ASN A 13 21.28 2.30 -9.89
N GLU A 14 20.63 3.33 -9.35
CA GLU A 14 20.97 3.89 -8.04
C GLU A 14 20.61 2.89 -6.94
N ALA A 15 19.39 2.36 -6.96
CA ALA A 15 18.93 1.35 -5.99
C ALA A 15 19.81 0.10 -6.01
N SER A 16 20.15 -0.40 -7.20
CA SER A 16 21.06 -1.55 -7.37
C SER A 16 22.47 -1.22 -6.83
N GLY A 17 23.01 -0.06 -7.16
CA GLY A 17 24.32 0.40 -6.69
C GLY A 17 24.38 0.52 -5.16
N LEU A 18 23.37 1.13 -4.55
CA LEU A 18 23.26 1.24 -3.08
C LEU A 18 23.28 -0.12 -2.39
N LEU A 19 22.55 -1.11 -2.92
CA LEU A 19 22.55 -2.46 -2.35
C LEU A 19 23.91 -3.13 -2.49
N VAL A 20 24.58 -2.99 -3.64
CA VAL A 20 25.92 -3.54 -3.89
C VAL A 20 26.96 -2.93 -2.94
N ASP A 21 26.94 -1.62 -2.75
CA ASP A 21 27.84 -0.90 -1.84
C ASP A 21 27.66 -1.36 -0.39
N HIS A 22 26.52 -1.97 -0.06
CA HIS A 22 26.21 -2.49 1.29
C HIS A 22 26.24 -4.02 1.40
N GLY A 23 26.79 -4.71 0.40
CA GLY A 23 27.10 -6.14 0.50
C GLY A 23 26.25 -7.07 -0.35
N ALA A 24 25.33 -6.54 -1.18
CA ALA A 24 24.66 -7.33 -2.19
C ALA A 24 25.60 -7.67 -3.36
N SER A 25 25.28 -8.67 -4.12
CA SER A 25 25.99 -9.02 -5.35
C SER A 25 25.06 -8.99 -6.55
N VAL A 26 25.58 -8.62 -7.71
CA VAL A 26 24.86 -8.75 -8.98
C VAL A 26 25.38 -9.96 -9.71
N ASP A 27 24.50 -10.88 -10.06
CA ASP A 27 24.87 -12.02 -10.87
C ASP A 27 25.06 -11.59 -12.33
N SER A 28 26.23 -11.88 -12.88
CA SER A 28 26.57 -11.54 -14.26
C SER A 28 25.78 -12.34 -15.30
N ALA A 29 25.15 -13.45 -14.92
CA ALA A 29 24.41 -14.31 -15.83
C ALA A 29 22.97 -13.83 -16.04
N ASP A 30 22.33 -13.30 -15.00
CA ASP A 30 20.93 -12.90 -15.04
C ASP A 30 20.66 -11.43 -14.64
N GLY A 31 21.69 -10.70 -14.17
CA GLY A 31 21.61 -9.29 -13.75
C GLY A 31 20.84 -9.06 -12.45
N ARG A 32 20.46 -10.12 -11.71
CA ARG A 32 19.67 -10.01 -10.48
C ARG A 32 20.54 -9.63 -9.30
N VAL A 33 19.99 -8.79 -8.45
CA VAL A 33 20.63 -8.38 -7.20
C VAL A 33 20.33 -9.43 -6.13
N ARG A 34 21.38 -10.02 -5.58
CA ARG A 34 21.29 -11.03 -4.50
C ARG A 34 21.66 -10.40 -3.17
N MET A 35 20.76 -10.52 -2.21
CA MET A 35 20.88 -9.99 -0.86
C MET A 35 21.21 -11.12 0.09
N THR A 36 22.21 -10.92 0.96
CA THR A 36 22.60 -11.94 1.93
C THR A 36 21.62 -12.02 3.10
N PRO A 37 21.53 -13.14 3.81
CA PRO A 37 20.72 -13.25 5.03
C PRO A 37 21.04 -12.14 6.05
N GLU A 38 22.31 -11.80 6.23
CA GLU A 38 22.76 -10.78 7.18
C GLU A 38 22.27 -9.37 6.78
N MET A 39 22.10 -9.09 5.50
CA MET A 39 21.47 -7.84 5.02
C MET A 39 20.00 -7.80 5.41
N VAL A 40 19.30 -8.91 5.24
CA VAL A 40 17.87 -9.02 5.59
C VAL A 40 17.69 -8.87 7.10
N ASP A 41 18.46 -9.61 7.90
CA ASP A 41 18.39 -9.56 9.37
C ASP A 41 18.67 -8.12 9.87
N ARG A 42 19.74 -7.50 9.39
CA ARG A 42 20.07 -6.11 9.73
C ARG A 42 18.96 -5.12 9.33
N ALA A 43 18.34 -5.30 8.17
CA ALA A 43 17.26 -4.43 7.73
C ALA A 43 16.00 -4.58 8.60
N VAL A 44 15.65 -5.79 8.99
CA VAL A 44 14.55 -6.06 9.92
C VAL A 44 14.86 -5.47 11.29
N ASP A 45 16.06 -5.64 11.81
CA ASP A 45 16.50 -5.12 13.12
C ASP A 45 16.53 -3.58 13.18
N THR A 46 16.77 -2.90 12.05
CA THR A 46 16.84 -1.44 11.98
C THR A 46 15.51 -0.78 11.66
N ALA A 47 14.57 -1.51 11.09
CA ALA A 47 13.23 -0.99 10.81
C ALA A 47 12.45 -0.75 12.13
N PRO A 48 11.80 0.42 12.30
CA PRO A 48 11.01 0.66 13.49
C PRO A 48 9.86 -0.34 13.62
N SER A 49 9.69 -0.92 14.80
CA SER A 49 8.58 -1.83 15.09
C SER A 49 7.24 -1.11 15.30
N SER A 50 7.26 0.22 15.36
CA SER A 50 6.07 1.07 15.46
C SER A 50 6.40 2.49 15.03
N PHE A 51 5.38 3.21 14.57
CA PHE A 51 5.44 4.64 14.30
C PHE A 51 4.03 5.23 14.32
N GLY A 52 3.92 6.54 14.31
CA GLY A 52 2.63 7.25 14.26
C GLY A 52 2.45 8.04 12.98
N LEU A 53 1.18 8.30 12.62
CA LEU A 53 0.82 9.31 11.64
C LEU A 53 0.10 10.46 12.32
N PHE A 54 0.18 11.62 11.69
CA PHE A 54 -0.36 12.86 12.22
C PHE A 54 -1.22 13.54 11.15
N ASP A 55 -2.33 14.13 11.57
CA ASP A 55 -3.19 14.92 10.70
C ASP A 55 -2.52 16.25 10.27
N THR A 56 -3.20 17.04 9.46
CA THR A 56 -2.67 18.33 8.98
C THR A 56 -2.43 19.34 10.10
N GLN A 57 -3.09 19.18 11.26
CA GLN A 57 -2.93 20.03 12.44
C GLN A 57 -1.78 19.58 13.36
N GLY A 58 -1.21 18.40 13.10
CA GLY A 58 -0.14 17.82 13.91
C GLY A 58 -0.65 16.98 15.09
N THR A 59 -1.93 16.60 15.10
CA THR A 59 -2.49 15.65 16.07
C THR A 59 -2.18 14.23 15.62
N GLN A 60 -1.66 13.38 16.52
CA GLN A 60 -1.44 11.98 16.20
C GLN A 60 -2.79 11.25 16.07
N THR A 61 -2.99 10.62 14.91
CA THR A 61 -4.21 9.87 14.58
C THR A 61 -3.96 8.36 14.50
N HIS A 62 -2.72 7.95 14.20
CA HIS A 62 -2.34 6.55 14.12
C HIS A 62 -1.22 6.24 15.10
N ASP A 63 -1.30 5.06 15.67
CA ASP A 63 -0.25 4.42 16.45
C ASP A 63 -0.15 2.97 15.96
N PHE A 64 0.83 2.71 15.11
CA PHE A 64 1.10 1.36 14.59
C PHE A 64 1.89 0.54 15.61
N SER A 65 1.28 0.30 16.77
CA SER A 65 1.87 -0.50 17.85
C SER A 65 0.83 -1.43 18.47
N GLY A 66 1.27 -2.53 19.02
CA GLY A 66 0.43 -3.50 19.71
C GLY A 66 -0.57 -4.19 18.79
N ASP A 67 -1.86 -4.09 19.12
CA ASP A 67 -2.97 -4.66 18.36
C ASP A 67 -3.91 -3.58 17.81
N ASN A 68 -3.41 -2.35 17.65
CA ASN A 68 -4.19 -1.27 17.05
C ASN A 68 -4.47 -1.56 15.58
N VAL A 69 -5.70 -1.29 15.14
CA VAL A 69 -6.15 -1.51 13.76
C VAL A 69 -6.71 -0.20 13.21
N HIS A 70 -6.14 0.28 12.12
CA HIS A 70 -6.56 1.51 11.46
C HIS A 70 -7.13 1.23 10.08
N PHE A 71 -8.27 1.84 9.75
CA PHE A 71 -8.95 1.65 8.48
C PHE A 71 -8.75 2.84 7.55
N THR A 72 -8.37 2.53 6.31
CA THR A 72 -8.11 3.50 5.24
C THR A 72 -8.90 3.09 3.99
N PRO A 73 -9.53 4.03 3.25
CA PRO A 73 -10.12 3.69 1.95
C PRO A 73 -9.06 3.09 1.02
N ALA A 74 -9.43 2.05 0.27
CA ALA A 74 -8.49 1.45 -0.68
C ALA A 74 -8.19 2.38 -1.88
N SER A 75 -7.09 2.12 -2.57
CA SER A 75 -6.60 2.87 -3.75
C SER A 75 -5.95 1.90 -4.76
N SER A 76 -5.73 2.20 -6.00
CA SER A 76 -6.17 3.38 -6.78
C SER A 76 -7.13 2.89 -7.86
N ALA A 77 -8.40 3.07 -7.71
CA ALA A 77 -9.40 2.64 -8.68
C ALA A 77 -9.34 3.47 -9.96
N ILE A 78 -9.64 2.83 -11.10
CA ILE A 78 -9.75 3.49 -12.41
C ILE A 78 -11.19 3.82 -12.78
N ARG A 79 -12.16 3.35 -11.99
CA ARG A 79 -13.60 3.57 -12.14
C ARG A 79 -14.24 3.97 -10.82
N ILE A 80 -15.40 4.58 -10.92
CA ILE A 80 -16.33 4.75 -9.81
C ILE A 80 -17.69 4.15 -10.16
N LEU A 81 -18.39 3.66 -9.15
CA LEU A 81 -19.79 3.33 -9.25
C LEU A 81 -20.58 4.61 -9.00
N ASP A 82 -21.23 5.13 -10.05
CA ASP A 82 -22.02 6.34 -9.95
C ASP A 82 -23.20 6.13 -8.97
N PRO A 83 -23.35 6.96 -7.94
CA PRO A 83 -24.35 6.72 -6.90
C PRO A 83 -25.80 6.94 -7.35
N VAL A 84 -26.00 7.60 -8.49
CA VAL A 84 -27.34 7.89 -9.04
C VAL A 84 -27.77 6.86 -10.08
N SER A 85 -26.90 6.59 -11.07
CA SER A 85 -27.21 5.63 -12.13
C SER A 85 -26.94 4.18 -11.75
N GLY A 86 -26.03 3.93 -10.79
CA GLY A 86 -25.55 2.59 -10.44
C GLY A 86 -24.62 1.97 -11.50
N GLU A 87 -24.14 2.76 -12.45
CA GLU A 87 -23.24 2.30 -13.52
C GLU A 87 -21.79 2.68 -13.22
N ALA A 88 -20.85 1.80 -13.59
CA ALA A 88 -19.43 2.07 -13.46
C ALA A 88 -18.94 2.99 -14.60
N ARG A 89 -18.33 4.11 -14.24
CA ARG A 89 -17.78 5.09 -15.18
C ARG A 89 -16.39 5.58 -14.77
N ALA A 90 -15.73 6.28 -15.68
CA ALA A 90 -14.51 7.00 -15.35
C ALA A 90 -14.80 8.10 -14.31
N PRO A 91 -13.96 8.23 -13.26
CA PRO A 91 -14.10 9.29 -12.27
C PRO A 91 -13.64 10.63 -12.82
N VAL A 92 -14.14 11.72 -12.24
CA VAL A 92 -13.70 13.09 -12.52
C VAL A 92 -13.34 13.81 -11.21
N THR A 93 -12.71 14.97 -11.30
CA THR A 93 -12.34 15.80 -10.14
C THR A 93 -13.48 16.05 -9.16
N ALA A 94 -14.70 16.28 -9.67
CA ALA A 94 -15.89 16.51 -8.82
C ALA A 94 -16.24 15.29 -7.95
N ASP A 95 -16.02 14.08 -8.45
CA ASP A 95 -16.18 12.84 -7.69
C ASP A 95 -15.15 12.76 -6.57
N TYR A 96 -13.90 13.14 -6.88
CA TYR A 96 -12.82 13.12 -5.89
C TYR A 96 -13.10 14.09 -4.74
N LEU A 97 -13.55 15.30 -5.04
CA LEU A 97 -13.94 16.28 -4.01
C LEU A 97 -15.11 15.79 -3.15
N THR A 98 -16.06 15.09 -3.75
CA THR A 98 -17.18 14.47 -3.02
C THR A 98 -16.68 13.36 -2.10
N TYR A 99 -15.83 12.47 -2.60
CA TYR A 99 -15.19 11.40 -1.84
C TYR A 99 -14.41 11.96 -0.64
N ALA A 100 -13.53 12.93 -0.86
CA ALA A 100 -12.69 13.48 0.20
C ALA A 100 -13.50 14.14 1.32
N LYS A 101 -14.62 14.83 0.98
CA LYS A 101 -15.57 15.39 1.95
C LYS A 101 -16.28 14.29 2.75
N VAL A 102 -16.65 13.19 2.10
CA VAL A 102 -17.28 12.04 2.78
C VAL A 102 -16.29 11.43 3.76
N VAL A 103 -15.05 11.15 3.36
CA VAL A 103 -14.00 10.62 4.25
C VAL A 103 -13.76 11.52 5.46
N ALA A 104 -13.76 12.84 5.26
CA ALA A 104 -13.60 13.80 6.36
C ALA A 104 -14.70 13.65 7.44
N GLY A 105 -15.91 13.26 7.03
CA GLY A 105 -17.07 13.07 7.92
C GLY A 105 -17.20 11.66 8.52
N LEU A 106 -16.33 10.70 8.20
CA LEU A 106 -16.43 9.31 8.65
C LEU A 106 -15.37 9.00 9.73
N PRO A 107 -15.70 9.07 11.04
CA PRO A 107 -14.72 8.96 12.12
C PRO A 107 -14.05 7.57 12.22
N GLY A 108 -14.70 6.50 11.76
CA GLY A 108 -14.13 5.13 11.75
C GLY A 108 -13.14 4.88 10.61
N LEU A 109 -12.82 5.88 9.79
CA LEU A 109 -11.73 5.85 8.83
C LEU A 109 -10.64 6.80 9.33
N ASP A 110 -9.51 6.28 9.74
CA ASP A 110 -8.46 7.06 10.40
C ASP A 110 -7.61 7.87 9.42
N ALA A 111 -7.48 7.39 8.18
CA ALA A 111 -6.79 8.06 7.08
C ALA A 111 -7.71 8.27 5.87
N GLN A 112 -7.27 9.09 4.95
CA GLN A 112 -7.77 9.11 3.59
C GLN A 112 -6.76 8.43 2.64
N SER A 113 -7.17 8.14 1.42
CA SER A 113 -6.28 7.63 0.37
C SER A 113 -6.46 8.41 -0.92
N THR A 114 -5.51 8.29 -1.85
CA THR A 114 -5.70 8.72 -3.24
C THR A 114 -6.53 7.68 -4.00
N ALA A 115 -7.80 7.49 -3.58
CA ALA A 115 -8.67 6.36 -3.84
C ALA A 115 -8.91 6.00 -5.30
N PHE A 116 -8.93 6.97 -6.21
CA PHE A 116 -9.13 6.76 -7.64
C PHE A 116 -8.50 7.87 -8.49
N ILE A 117 -8.38 7.61 -9.79
CA ILE A 117 -7.65 8.45 -10.74
C ILE A 117 -8.65 9.27 -11.58
N PRO A 118 -8.78 10.59 -11.36
CA PRO A 118 -9.64 11.45 -12.16
C PRO A 118 -9.22 11.47 -13.64
N SER A 119 -10.16 11.22 -14.53
CA SER A 119 -9.94 11.13 -15.99
C SER A 119 -9.90 12.50 -16.69
N ASP A 120 -10.34 13.54 -16.01
CA ASP A 120 -10.34 14.94 -16.50
C ASP A 120 -9.04 15.68 -16.16
N VAL A 121 -8.02 14.97 -15.66
CA VAL A 121 -6.70 15.49 -15.30
C VAL A 121 -5.64 14.79 -16.12
N HIS A 122 -4.65 15.54 -16.60
CA HIS A 122 -3.53 14.96 -17.34
C HIS A 122 -2.70 14.03 -16.44
N GLU A 123 -2.31 12.86 -16.97
CA GLU A 123 -1.61 11.82 -16.20
C GLU A 123 -0.34 12.32 -15.50
N ALA A 124 0.44 13.19 -16.15
CA ALA A 124 1.69 13.74 -15.61
C ALA A 124 1.54 14.54 -14.29
N VAL A 125 0.34 14.99 -13.95
CA VAL A 125 0.06 15.73 -12.71
C VAL A 125 -0.97 15.04 -11.82
N SER A 126 -1.49 13.89 -12.26
CA SER A 126 -2.59 13.20 -11.59
C SER A 126 -2.27 12.85 -10.14
N ASP A 127 -1.06 12.38 -9.84
CA ASP A 127 -0.66 11.96 -8.50
C ASP A 127 -0.61 13.14 -7.53
N SER A 128 0.15 14.17 -7.89
CA SER A 128 0.28 15.38 -7.09
C SER A 128 -1.05 16.13 -6.95
N TYR A 129 -1.89 16.11 -7.99
CA TYR A 129 -3.21 16.71 -7.95
C TYR A 129 -4.16 15.98 -6.98
N ARG A 130 -4.20 14.66 -6.99
CA ARG A 130 -4.98 13.87 -6.03
C ARG A 130 -4.55 14.15 -4.59
N LEU A 131 -3.25 14.16 -4.33
CA LEU A 131 -2.72 14.50 -3.02
C LEU A 131 -3.08 15.94 -2.63
N PHE A 132 -2.94 16.91 -3.53
CA PHE A 132 -3.34 18.29 -3.29
C PHE A 132 -4.81 18.40 -2.90
N LEU A 133 -5.71 17.73 -3.63
CA LEU A 133 -7.15 17.72 -3.31
C LEU A 133 -7.42 17.09 -1.93
N SER A 134 -6.70 16.00 -1.61
CA SER A 134 -6.79 15.35 -0.30
C SER A 134 -6.41 16.31 0.82
N LEU A 135 -5.26 16.94 0.72
CA LEU A 135 -4.75 17.87 1.73
C LEU A 135 -5.62 19.14 1.88
N LEU A 136 -6.28 19.56 0.80
CA LEU A 136 -7.15 20.73 0.80
C LEU A 136 -8.51 20.48 1.47
N THR A 137 -9.02 19.24 1.40
CA THR A 137 -10.41 18.93 1.75
C THR A 137 -10.58 18.10 3.03
N CYS A 138 -9.52 17.46 3.51
CA CYS A 138 -9.59 16.59 4.67
C CYS A 138 -8.33 16.71 5.53
N GLU A 139 -8.50 16.78 6.85
CA GLU A 139 -7.38 16.92 7.79
C GLU A 139 -6.63 15.63 8.03
N LYS A 140 -7.22 14.46 7.73
CA LYS A 140 -6.65 13.14 8.00
C LYS A 140 -5.37 12.89 7.20
N PRO A 141 -4.42 12.09 7.73
CA PRO A 141 -3.25 11.67 6.97
C PRO A 141 -3.64 10.89 5.71
N VAL A 142 -2.71 10.76 4.76
CA VAL A 142 -2.99 10.24 3.42
C VAL A 142 -2.16 9.00 3.14
N VAL A 143 -2.80 7.89 2.76
CA VAL A 143 -2.14 6.78 2.09
C VAL A 143 -2.15 7.04 0.59
N THR A 144 -0.98 7.10 -0.02
CA THR A 144 -0.81 7.52 -1.42
C THR A 144 0.32 6.77 -2.11
N GLY A 145 0.48 6.96 -3.39
CA GLY A 145 1.59 6.45 -4.19
C GLY A 145 1.86 7.38 -5.36
N ALA A 146 3.09 7.39 -5.85
CA ALA A 146 3.49 8.10 -7.05
C ALA A 146 3.68 7.10 -8.21
N PHE A 147 3.17 7.45 -9.39
CA PHE A 147 3.34 6.65 -10.61
C PHE A 147 4.57 7.10 -11.42
N SER A 148 5.21 8.21 -11.03
CA SER A 148 6.48 8.66 -11.59
C SER A 148 7.38 9.24 -10.50
N ILE A 149 8.69 9.27 -10.78
CA ILE A 149 9.68 9.86 -9.86
C ILE A 149 9.46 11.38 -9.74
N GLU A 150 9.13 12.04 -10.85
CA GLU A 150 8.86 13.48 -10.87
C GLU A 150 7.64 13.84 -10.01
N SER A 151 6.60 13.01 -10.04
CA SER A 151 5.41 13.19 -9.19
C SER A 151 5.77 13.12 -7.71
N TRP A 152 6.64 12.19 -7.33
CA TRP A 152 7.04 12.01 -5.93
C TRP A 152 7.63 13.30 -5.34
N ALA A 153 8.54 13.96 -6.05
CA ALA A 153 9.17 15.19 -5.58
C ALA A 153 8.14 16.31 -5.32
N VAL A 154 7.18 16.49 -6.23
CA VAL A 154 6.10 17.48 -6.07
C VAL A 154 5.19 17.11 -4.90
N MET A 155 4.86 15.83 -4.73
CA MET A 155 4.04 15.36 -3.61
C MET A 155 4.74 15.56 -2.27
N HIS A 156 6.04 15.30 -2.19
CA HIS A 156 6.84 15.57 -1.00
C HIS A 156 6.88 17.06 -0.65
N ASP A 157 7.03 17.95 -1.63
CA ASP A 157 6.99 19.40 -1.43
C ASP A 157 5.62 19.88 -0.93
N LEU A 158 4.51 19.30 -1.41
CA LEU A 158 3.17 19.57 -0.89
C LEU A 158 3.04 19.17 0.58
N LEU A 159 3.53 18.00 0.98
CA LEU A 159 3.54 17.56 2.38
C LEU A 159 4.40 18.47 3.26
N CYS A 160 5.58 18.89 2.75
CA CYS A 160 6.45 19.83 3.43
C CYS A 160 5.79 21.22 3.59
N ALA A 161 5.04 21.68 2.59
CA ALA A 161 4.31 22.96 2.67
C ALA A 161 3.24 22.94 3.77
N VAL A 162 2.52 21.81 3.93
CA VAL A 162 1.55 21.66 5.03
C VAL A 162 2.25 21.58 6.38
N ARG A 163 3.34 20.84 6.49
CA ARG A 163 4.04 20.60 7.76
C ARG A 163 5.04 21.69 8.15
N GLY A 164 5.39 22.57 7.22
CA GLY A 164 6.29 23.70 7.41
C GLY A 164 7.77 23.41 7.14
N SER A 165 8.24 22.18 7.19
CA SER A 165 9.60 21.79 6.84
C SER A 165 9.77 20.26 6.69
N LYS A 166 10.86 19.83 6.04
CA LYS A 166 11.24 18.42 5.92
C LYS A 166 11.45 17.76 7.29
N ASP A 167 12.11 18.44 8.22
CA ASP A 167 12.36 17.90 9.56
C ASP A 167 11.07 17.78 10.39
N ALA A 168 10.14 18.70 10.23
CA ALA A 168 8.83 18.58 10.85
C ALA A 168 8.02 17.42 10.25
N LEU A 169 8.07 17.22 8.93
CA LEU A 169 7.42 16.10 8.24
C LEU A 169 7.98 14.75 8.71
N ARG A 170 9.29 14.63 8.90
CA ARG A 170 9.92 13.41 9.44
C ARG A 170 9.47 13.08 10.87
N ARG A 171 9.34 14.11 11.73
CA ARG A 171 8.89 13.91 13.12
C ARG A 171 7.40 13.65 13.24
N GLN A 172 6.62 14.20 12.35
CA GLN A 172 5.16 14.09 12.31
C GLN A 172 4.71 13.74 10.90
N PRO A 173 4.90 12.47 10.47
CA PRO A 173 4.52 12.04 9.14
C PRO A 173 3.04 12.26 8.88
N LEU A 174 2.72 12.82 7.70
CA LEU A 174 1.37 13.13 7.25
C LEU A 174 0.88 12.14 6.20
N ALA A 175 1.77 11.35 5.65
CA ALA A 175 1.43 10.38 4.60
C ALA A 175 2.27 9.10 4.70
N ILE A 176 1.73 8.03 4.11
CA ILE A 176 2.44 6.79 3.77
C ILE A 176 2.48 6.69 2.26
N PHE A 177 3.65 6.36 1.69
CA PHE A 177 3.78 6.07 0.26
C PHE A 177 3.76 4.57 -0.01
N SER A 178 2.83 4.12 -0.85
CA SER A 178 2.79 2.75 -1.34
C SER A 178 3.84 2.56 -2.42
N CYS A 179 4.78 1.65 -2.20
CA CYS A 179 5.80 1.25 -3.16
C CYS A 179 5.57 -0.23 -3.53
N CYS A 180 5.32 -0.48 -4.81
CA CYS A 180 4.87 -1.78 -5.29
C CYS A 180 5.97 -2.47 -6.10
N PRO A 181 6.59 -3.55 -5.59
CA PRO A 181 7.36 -4.44 -6.46
C PRO A 181 6.41 -5.17 -7.42
N THR A 182 6.92 -5.47 -8.60
CA THR A 182 6.21 -6.30 -9.59
C THR A 182 6.53 -7.77 -9.34
N SER A 183 5.49 -8.57 -9.10
CA SER A 183 5.65 -10.02 -8.95
C SER A 183 5.93 -10.70 -10.29
N PRO A 184 6.86 -11.69 -10.37
CA PRO A 184 7.69 -12.17 -9.28
C PRO A 184 9.04 -11.45 -9.15
N LEU A 185 9.37 -11.02 -7.94
CA LEU A 185 10.72 -10.60 -7.52
C LEU A 185 11.35 -9.52 -8.44
N LYS A 186 10.63 -8.43 -8.69
CA LYS A 186 11.08 -7.34 -9.57
C LYS A 186 10.72 -5.97 -9.02
N TRP A 187 11.61 -5.02 -9.18
CA TRP A 187 11.38 -3.59 -9.00
C TRP A 187 11.54 -2.86 -10.33
N THR A 188 10.52 -2.09 -10.74
CA THR A 188 10.63 -1.14 -11.85
C THR A 188 11.50 0.04 -11.45
N GLY A 189 11.96 0.84 -12.41
CA GLY A 189 12.73 2.05 -12.14
C GLY A 189 11.94 3.03 -11.26
N GLU A 190 10.68 3.28 -11.58
CA GLU A 190 9.80 4.17 -10.82
C GLU A 190 9.53 3.64 -9.40
N GLY A 191 9.22 2.33 -9.27
CA GLY A 191 8.94 1.73 -7.97
C GLY A 191 10.13 1.77 -7.02
N ALA A 192 11.32 1.42 -7.53
CA ALA A 192 12.56 1.47 -6.75
C ALA A 192 12.98 2.92 -6.43
N GLY A 193 12.90 3.83 -7.43
CA GLY A 193 13.23 5.24 -7.24
C GLY A 193 12.33 5.91 -6.19
N ASN A 194 11.02 5.71 -6.26
CA ASN A 194 10.08 6.24 -5.27
C ASN A 194 10.36 5.71 -3.85
N LEU A 195 10.75 4.44 -3.72
CA LEU A 195 11.17 3.87 -2.45
C LEU A 195 12.47 4.50 -1.94
N VAL A 196 13.47 4.67 -2.80
CA VAL A 196 14.74 5.31 -2.46
C VAL A 196 14.52 6.74 -1.99
N ASP A 197 13.72 7.53 -2.70
CA ASP A 197 13.43 8.91 -2.34
C ASP A 197 12.62 9.03 -1.05
N SER A 198 11.60 8.17 -0.86
CA SER A 198 10.83 8.12 0.39
C SER A 198 11.71 7.78 1.59
N ALA A 199 12.57 6.77 1.46
CA ALA A 199 13.49 6.39 2.52
C ALA A 199 14.50 7.50 2.82
N ARG A 200 15.09 8.13 1.80
CA ARG A 200 16.06 9.23 1.94
C ARG A 200 15.47 10.41 2.72
N GLU A 201 14.24 10.76 2.45
CA GLU A 201 13.53 11.83 3.14
C GLU A 201 12.87 11.37 4.46
N GLY A 202 12.92 10.06 4.78
CA GLY A 202 12.36 9.50 6.01
C GLY A 202 10.83 9.53 6.04
N VAL A 203 10.19 9.49 4.87
CA VAL A 203 8.74 9.38 4.73
C VAL A 203 8.34 7.92 4.90
N PRO A 204 7.30 7.59 5.68
CA PRO A 204 6.81 6.24 5.84
C PRO A 204 6.42 5.58 4.52
N VAL A 205 6.74 4.29 4.38
CA VAL A 205 6.47 3.50 3.18
C VAL A 205 5.72 2.22 3.55
N GLU A 206 4.76 1.83 2.73
CA GLU A 206 4.22 0.47 2.70
C GLU A 206 4.74 -0.26 1.46
N ILE A 207 5.27 -1.47 1.63
CA ILE A 207 5.72 -2.31 0.52
C ILE A 207 4.57 -3.22 0.13
N VAL A 208 4.04 -3.05 -1.09
CA VAL A 208 2.79 -3.68 -1.52
C VAL A 208 2.98 -4.56 -2.76
N PRO A 209 3.56 -5.78 -2.63
CA PRO A 209 3.54 -6.76 -3.70
C PRO A 209 2.12 -7.31 -3.92
N VAL A 210 1.86 -7.74 -5.15
CA VAL A 210 0.57 -8.33 -5.56
C VAL A 210 0.83 -9.70 -6.23
N PRO A 211 1.37 -10.70 -5.52
CA PRO A 211 1.57 -12.02 -6.09
C PRO A 211 0.23 -12.75 -6.24
N LEU A 212 -0.08 -13.19 -7.46
CA LEU A 212 -1.30 -13.93 -7.77
C LEU A 212 -1.01 -15.42 -7.78
N SER A 213 -1.55 -16.13 -6.79
CA SER A 213 -1.38 -17.60 -6.62
C SER A 213 -1.88 -18.37 -7.84
N GLY A 214 -1.01 -19.17 -8.42
CA GLY A 214 -1.30 -19.93 -9.62
C GLY A 214 -1.08 -19.21 -10.95
N PHE A 215 -0.62 -17.95 -10.92
CA PHE A 215 -0.29 -17.15 -12.12
C PHE A 215 1.12 -16.54 -12.02
N MET A 216 1.31 -15.54 -11.16
CA MET A 216 2.62 -14.88 -10.93
C MET A 216 3.28 -15.35 -9.63
N ALA A 217 2.67 -16.28 -8.94
CA ALA A 217 3.18 -16.91 -7.74
C ALA A 217 2.86 -18.43 -7.76
N PRO A 218 3.51 -19.23 -6.90
CA PRO A 218 3.18 -20.64 -6.76
C PRO A 218 1.69 -20.85 -6.45
N VAL A 219 1.12 -21.96 -6.93
CA VAL A 219 -0.32 -22.28 -6.76
C VAL A 219 -0.71 -22.56 -5.30
N THR A 220 0.24 -22.90 -4.43
CA THR A 220 -0.03 -23.16 -3.01
C THR A 220 -0.02 -21.85 -2.22
N LEU A 221 -0.94 -21.70 -1.26
CA LEU A 221 -1.02 -20.51 -0.41
C LEU A 221 0.31 -20.25 0.33
N VAL A 222 0.95 -21.29 0.84
CA VAL A 222 2.27 -21.18 1.49
C VAL A 222 3.36 -20.74 0.52
N GLY A 223 3.36 -21.27 -0.70
CA GLY A 223 4.30 -20.85 -1.74
C GLY A 223 4.14 -19.37 -2.12
N THR A 224 2.89 -18.91 -2.21
CA THR A 224 2.58 -17.48 -2.43
C THR A 224 3.06 -16.63 -1.25
N LEU A 225 2.86 -17.06 0.00
CA LEU A 225 3.37 -16.35 1.18
C LEU A 225 4.90 -16.27 1.20
N VAL A 226 5.61 -17.32 0.80
CA VAL A 226 7.08 -17.31 0.71
C VAL A 226 7.57 -16.28 -0.31
N GLN A 227 6.95 -16.22 -1.50
CA GLN A 227 7.28 -15.23 -2.52
C GLN A 227 6.92 -13.81 -2.04
N HIS A 228 5.70 -13.61 -1.54
CA HIS A 228 5.24 -12.34 -0.99
C HIS A 228 6.22 -11.79 0.05
N THR A 229 6.61 -12.63 1.02
CA THR A 229 7.58 -12.26 2.05
C THR A 229 8.92 -11.83 1.46
N ALA A 230 9.43 -12.55 0.46
CA ALA A 230 10.69 -12.19 -0.19
C ALA A 230 10.57 -10.84 -0.94
N GLU A 231 9.45 -10.59 -1.61
CA GLU A 231 9.19 -9.32 -2.29
C GLU A 231 9.12 -8.15 -1.31
N VAL A 232 8.40 -8.29 -0.19
CA VAL A 232 8.35 -7.26 0.87
C VAL A 232 9.74 -7.04 1.46
N LEU A 233 10.45 -8.10 1.87
CA LEU A 233 11.77 -7.97 2.48
C LEU A 233 12.79 -7.35 1.54
N SER A 234 12.68 -7.55 0.22
CA SER A 234 13.56 -6.87 -0.75
C SER A 234 13.42 -5.35 -0.67
N GLY A 235 12.18 -4.84 -0.51
CA GLY A 235 11.91 -3.43 -0.29
C GLY A 235 12.38 -2.93 1.08
N VAL A 236 12.18 -3.73 2.12
CA VAL A 236 12.68 -3.38 3.48
C VAL A 236 14.20 -3.27 3.46
N VAL A 237 14.91 -4.22 2.83
CA VAL A 237 16.38 -4.14 2.70
C VAL A 237 16.79 -2.88 1.95
N LEU A 238 16.16 -2.57 0.82
CA LEU A 238 16.47 -1.35 0.05
C LEU A 238 16.24 -0.09 0.89
N GLY A 239 15.07 0.06 1.49
CA GLY A 239 14.74 1.26 2.28
C GLY A 239 15.65 1.44 3.50
N GLN A 240 15.95 0.37 4.24
CA GLN A 240 16.85 0.43 5.39
C GLN A 240 18.33 0.60 4.98
N THR A 241 18.71 0.18 3.76
CA THR A 241 20.03 0.47 3.19
C THR A 241 20.19 1.95 2.87
N VAL A 242 19.16 2.57 2.31
CA VAL A 242 19.15 4.02 2.01
C VAL A 242 19.20 4.83 3.30
N ARG A 243 18.37 4.48 4.27
CA ARG A 243 18.28 5.18 5.56
C ARG A 243 17.81 4.23 6.66
N PRO A 244 18.69 3.76 7.53
CA PRO A 244 18.32 3.00 8.71
C PRO A 244 17.31 3.75 9.59
N GLY A 245 16.26 3.07 10.04
CA GLY A 245 15.21 3.65 10.86
C GLY A 245 14.05 4.28 10.05
N THR A 246 14.03 4.15 8.72
CA THR A 246 12.86 4.56 7.92
C THR A 246 11.63 3.74 8.32
N PRO A 247 10.49 4.37 8.66
CA PRO A 247 9.26 3.66 8.99
C PRO A 247 8.72 2.89 7.78
N MET A 248 8.45 1.61 7.95
CA MET A 248 7.99 0.75 6.86
C MET A 248 6.92 -0.21 7.34
N LEU A 249 5.88 -0.44 6.52
CA LEU A 249 4.89 -1.48 6.75
C LEU A 249 5.17 -2.68 5.85
N PHE A 250 5.08 -3.86 6.48
CA PHE A 250 5.04 -5.14 5.80
C PHE A 250 3.65 -5.28 5.18
N GLY A 251 3.52 -4.85 3.92
CA GLY A 251 2.25 -4.73 3.23
C GLY A 251 2.04 -5.76 2.14
N GLY A 252 0.95 -5.63 1.42
CA GLY A 252 0.67 -6.41 0.23
C GLY A 252 -0.80 -6.59 -0.08
N CYS A 253 -1.02 -7.07 -1.29
CA CYS A 253 -2.33 -7.45 -1.80
C CYS A 253 -2.25 -8.85 -2.47
N PRO A 254 -1.74 -9.89 -1.74
CA PRO A 254 -1.65 -11.22 -2.32
C PRO A 254 -3.05 -11.81 -2.51
N ALA A 255 -3.28 -12.44 -3.67
CA ALA A 255 -4.57 -13.03 -3.99
C ALA A 255 -4.41 -14.35 -4.76
N ILE A 256 -5.51 -15.07 -4.95
CA ILE A 256 -5.56 -16.16 -5.91
C ILE A 256 -5.85 -15.60 -7.32
N PHE A 257 -5.53 -16.38 -8.34
CA PHE A 257 -5.93 -16.12 -9.71
C PHE A 257 -6.94 -17.16 -10.17
N ASP A 258 -8.16 -16.71 -10.54
CA ASP A 258 -9.15 -17.60 -11.13
C ASP A 258 -8.96 -17.62 -12.65
N ILE A 259 -8.34 -18.68 -13.15
CA ILE A 259 -8.04 -18.85 -14.58
C ILE A 259 -9.29 -18.98 -15.45
N ARG A 260 -10.45 -19.36 -14.87
CA ARG A 260 -11.71 -19.50 -15.62
C ARG A 260 -12.31 -18.15 -16.00
N TYR A 261 -12.10 -17.17 -15.14
CA TYR A 261 -12.66 -15.80 -15.29
C TYR A 261 -11.58 -14.76 -15.52
N GLU A 262 -10.31 -15.19 -15.59
CA GLU A 262 -9.15 -14.30 -15.79
C GLU A 262 -9.15 -13.11 -14.80
N SER A 263 -9.44 -13.40 -13.54
CA SER A 263 -9.62 -12.39 -12.50
C SER A 263 -8.84 -12.75 -11.22
N ALA A 264 -8.59 -11.74 -10.40
CA ALA A 264 -7.93 -11.88 -9.10
C ALA A 264 -8.94 -11.57 -7.98
N PRO A 265 -9.74 -12.54 -7.51
CA PRO A 265 -10.77 -12.30 -6.52
C PRO A 265 -10.15 -12.04 -5.14
N MET A 266 -10.18 -10.77 -4.73
CA MET A 266 -9.66 -10.31 -3.44
C MET A 266 -10.57 -10.71 -2.28
N GLY A 267 -11.89 -10.80 -2.52
CA GLY A 267 -12.90 -11.26 -1.57
C GLY A 267 -12.97 -12.79 -1.40
N ALA A 268 -12.17 -13.56 -2.14
CA ALA A 268 -12.12 -15.01 -1.98
C ALA A 268 -11.52 -15.41 -0.64
N ALA A 269 -12.01 -16.51 -0.06
CA ALA A 269 -11.54 -17.02 1.22
C ALA A 269 -10.03 -17.30 1.22
N GLU A 270 -9.50 -17.86 0.13
CA GLU A 270 -8.09 -18.15 -0.04
C GLU A 270 -7.24 -16.89 -0.07
N SER A 271 -7.71 -15.80 -0.71
CA SER A 271 -7.03 -14.51 -0.72
C SER A 271 -6.98 -13.91 0.69
N MET A 272 -8.09 -13.97 1.44
CA MET A 272 -8.14 -13.56 2.84
C MET A 272 -7.20 -14.41 3.72
N MET A 273 -7.12 -15.73 3.48
CA MET A 273 -6.20 -16.61 4.22
C MET A 273 -4.73 -16.23 3.96
N ILE A 274 -4.36 -15.94 2.71
CA ILE A 274 -3.00 -15.48 2.39
C ILE A 274 -2.72 -14.13 3.07
N ALA A 275 -3.66 -13.21 3.04
CA ALA A 275 -3.51 -11.90 3.70
C ALA A 275 -3.30 -12.06 5.22
N CYS A 276 -4.12 -12.87 5.92
CA CYS A 276 -3.92 -13.14 7.35
C CYS A 276 -2.55 -13.80 7.64
N GLY A 277 -2.12 -14.73 6.78
CA GLY A 277 -0.79 -15.34 6.89
C GLY A 277 0.34 -14.33 6.70
N ALA A 278 0.17 -13.36 5.80
CA ALA A 278 1.14 -12.28 5.60
C ALA A 278 1.23 -11.36 6.83
N ALA A 279 0.09 -11.00 7.43
CA ALA A 279 0.06 -10.22 8.67
C ALA A 279 0.82 -10.93 9.81
N GLU A 280 0.56 -12.22 10.02
CA GLU A 280 1.25 -13.01 11.04
C GLU A 280 2.77 -13.05 10.81
N ILE A 281 3.22 -13.14 9.54
CA ILE A 281 4.64 -13.10 9.20
C ILE A 281 5.23 -11.72 9.51
N GLY A 282 4.58 -10.62 9.10
CA GLY A 282 5.03 -9.26 9.39
C GLY A 282 5.18 -9.00 10.90
N ARG A 283 4.17 -9.39 11.67
CA ARG A 283 4.19 -9.29 13.15
C ARG A 283 5.32 -10.09 13.79
N ARG A 284 5.58 -11.32 13.30
CA ARG A 284 6.73 -12.14 13.77
C ARG A 284 8.08 -11.53 13.43
N LEU A 285 8.17 -10.75 12.37
CA LEU A 285 9.36 -9.98 12.01
C LEU A 285 9.46 -8.66 12.80
N GLY A 286 8.47 -8.34 13.64
CA GLY A 286 8.43 -7.09 14.41
C GLY A 286 8.17 -5.86 13.54
N LEU A 287 7.54 -6.02 12.37
CA LEU A 287 7.20 -4.93 11.46
C LEU A 287 5.71 -4.62 11.55
N PRO A 288 5.32 -3.34 11.54
CA PRO A 288 3.93 -2.96 11.35
C PRO A 288 3.40 -3.50 10.02
N THR A 289 2.13 -3.87 9.98
CA THR A 289 1.53 -4.60 8.86
C THR A 289 0.48 -3.80 8.12
N GLN A 290 0.35 -4.06 6.82
CA GLN A 290 -0.71 -3.49 5.99
C GLN A 290 -1.33 -4.60 5.12
N GLY A 291 -2.62 -4.49 4.79
CA GLY A 291 -3.27 -5.43 3.88
C GLY A 291 -4.50 -4.85 3.19
N TYR A 292 -4.72 -5.35 1.96
CA TYR A 292 -5.93 -5.05 1.18
C TYR A 292 -7.01 -6.09 1.51
N VAL A 293 -7.74 -5.84 2.59
CA VAL A 293 -8.88 -6.65 3.06
C VAL A 293 -10.02 -5.73 3.47
N GLY A 294 -11.22 -6.25 3.68
CA GLY A 294 -12.40 -5.41 3.94
C GLY A 294 -12.95 -4.71 2.68
N LEU A 295 -12.60 -5.22 1.50
CA LEU A 295 -13.10 -4.82 0.19
C LEU A 295 -14.03 -5.90 -0.39
N SER A 296 -14.56 -5.68 -1.62
CA SER A 296 -15.42 -6.68 -2.27
C SER A 296 -15.15 -6.79 -3.77
N ASP A 297 -15.36 -8.00 -4.30
CA ASP A 297 -15.34 -8.27 -5.75
C ASP A 297 -16.70 -8.04 -6.43
N ALA A 298 -17.72 -7.70 -5.66
CA ALA A 298 -19.05 -7.36 -6.17
C ALA A 298 -19.00 -6.18 -7.15
N LYS A 299 -19.90 -6.19 -8.13
CA LYS A 299 -20.03 -5.13 -9.13
C LYS A 299 -20.99 -4.01 -8.69
N ARG A 300 -21.69 -4.22 -7.57
CA ARG A 300 -22.71 -3.32 -7.01
C ARG A 300 -22.61 -3.35 -5.49
N VAL A 301 -23.23 -2.36 -4.86
CA VAL A 301 -23.39 -2.35 -3.41
C VAL A 301 -24.61 -3.20 -3.05
N ASP A 302 -24.39 -4.48 -2.84
CA ASP A 302 -25.40 -5.49 -2.55
C ASP A 302 -25.01 -6.39 -1.38
N ALA A 303 -25.69 -7.53 -1.23
CA ALA A 303 -25.43 -8.48 -0.14
C ALA A 303 -24.04 -9.10 -0.23
N GLN A 304 -23.51 -9.32 -1.45
CA GLN A 304 -22.13 -9.81 -1.63
C GLN A 304 -21.14 -8.76 -1.13
N ALA A 305 -21.33 -7.50 -1.51
CA ALA A 305 -20.46 -6.41 -1.06
C ALA A 305 -20.39 -6.31 0.46
N GLY A 306 -21.54 -6.38 1.14
CA GLY A 306 -21.61 -6.33 2.59
C GLY A 306 -20.98 -7.55 3.26
N LEU A 307 -21.22 -8.76 2.73
CA LEU A 307 -20.65 -10.00 3.27
C LEU A 307 -19.13 -10.03 3.18
N GLU A 308 -18.58 -9.77 2.00
CA GLU A 308 -17.13 -9.79 1.77
C GLU A 308 -16.40 -8.72 2.58
N SER A 309 -16.97 -7.49 2.64
CA SER A 309 -16.42 -6.44 3.49
C SER A 309 -16.43 -6.80 4.97
N ALA A 310 -17.55 -7.34 5.49
CA ALA A 310 -17.64 -7.73 6.89
C ALA A 310 -16.69 -8.87 7.24
N MET A 311 -16.56 -9.88 6.38
CA MET A 311 -15.62 -10.97 6.57
C MET A 311 -14.17 -10.46 6.58
N GLY A 312 -13.79 -9.66 5.58
CA GLY A 312 -12.44 -9.13 5.46
C GLY A 312 -12.07 -8.21 6.63
N THR A 313 -12.98 -7.31 7.03
CA THR A 313 -12.77 -6.40 8.17
C THR A 313 -12.63 -7.17 9.50
N THR A 314 -13.49 -8.18 9.73
CA THR A 314 -13.40 -9.02 10.92
C THR A 314 -12.08 -9.79 10.97
N LEU A 315 -11.66 -10.38 9.85
CA LEU A 315 -10.39 -11.10 9.78
C LEU A 315 -9.19 -10.16 9.96
N ALA A 316 -9.27 -8.93 9.43
CA ALA A 316 -8.24 -7.92 9.62
C ALA A 316 -8.07 -7.57 11.11
N ALA A 317 -9.18 -7.32 11.80
CA ALA A 317 -9.16 -7.04 13.24
C ALA A 317 -8.60 -8.21 14.05
N LEU A 318 -9.05 -9.45 13.77
CA LEU A 318 -8.57 -10.65 14.45
C LEU A 318 -7.10 -10.98 14.16
N SER A 319 -6.59 -10.61 13.00
CA SER A 319 -5.18 -10.78 12.62
C SER A 319 -4.32 -9.60 13.06
N ALA A 320 -4.93 -8.58 13.70
CA ALA A 320 -4.28 -7.35 14.14
C ALA A 320 -3.41 -6.71 13.05
N PHE A 321 -4.03 -6.45 11.87
CA PHE A 321 -3.41 -5.59 10.87
C PHE A 321 -3.32 -4.17 11.42
N ASP A 322 -2.16 -3.53 11.26
CA ASP A 322 -1.99 -2.14 11.70
C ASP A 322 -2.69 -1.15 10.76
N ASN A 323 -2.63 -1.39 9.44
CA ASN A 323 -3.33 -0.58 8.42
C ASN A 323 -4.13 -1.45 7.46
N VAL A 324 -5.42 -1.22 7.36
CA VAL A 324 -6.36 -1.96 6.51
C VAL A 324 -6.83 -1.07 5.37
N SER A 325 -6.39 -1.39 4.14
CA SER A 325 -6.68 -0.61 2.92
C SER A 325 -7.75 -1.32 2.08
N GLY A 326 -9.02 -1.23 2.49
CA GLY A 326 -10.11 -1.97 1.83
C GLY A 326 -11.40 -1.20 1.60
N PRO A 327 -11.86 -0.40 2.57
CA PRO A 327 -13.14 0.28 2.51
C PRO A 327 -13.40 1.03 1.20
N GLY A 328 -14.62 0.92 0.66
CA GLY A 328 -15.07 1.60 -0.55
C GLY A 328 -14.77 0.88 -1.87
N MET A 329 -13.93 -0.17 -1.87
CA MET A 329 -13.49 -0.80 -3.10
C MET A 329 -14.37 -1.97 -3.53
N LEU A 330 -14.62 -2.03 -4.84
CA LEU A 330 -15.41 -3.04 -5.57
C LEU A 330 -14.62 -3.57 -6.78
N ASP A 331 -15.15 -4.60 -7.42
CA ASP A 331 -14.75 -5.06 -8.75
C ASP A 331 -13.24 -5.35 -8.85
N PHE A 332 -12.72 -6.22 -7.95
CA PHE A 332 -11.29 -6.60 -7.96
C PHE A 332 -10.35 -5.39 -7.88
N ILE A 333 -10.67 -4.42 -7.01
CA ILE A 333 -9.96 -3.14 -6.83
C ILE A 333 -9.96 -2.21 -8.07
N ASN A 334 -10.85 -2.43 -9.04
CA ASN A 334 -10.97 -1.56 -10.21
C ASN A 334 -11.98 -0.41 -10.03
N CYS A 335 -12.95 -0.56 -9.13
CA CYS A 335 -14.05 0.38 -8.98
C CYS A 335 -14.20 0.84 -7.52
N HIS A 336 -14.23 2.14 -7.31
CA HIS A 336 -14.53 2.72 -5.99
C HIS A 336 -16.02 3.11 -5.92
N SER A 337 -16.62 2.98 -4.74
CA SER A 337 -17.98 3.45 -4.48
C SER A 337 -18.02 4.25 -3.17
N THR A 338 -18.33 5.53 -3.27
CA THR A 338 -18.53 6.39 -2.10
C THR A 338 -19.73 5.93 -1.25
N THR A 339 -20.75 5.36 -1.88
CA THR A 339 -21.88 4.74 -1.15
C THR A 339 -21.43 3.53 -0.34
N LYS A 340 -20.63 2.64 -0.98
CA LYS A 340 -20.05 1.49 -0.26
C LYS A 340 -19.13 1.94 0.88
N LEU A 341 -18.35 2.99 0.68
CA LEU A 341 -17.46 3.53 1.71
C LEU A 341 -18.20 3.91 3.00
N VAL A 342 -19.41 4.47 2.86
CA VAL A 342 -20.26 4.77 4.02
C VAL A 342 -20.77 3.49 4.70
N VAL A 343 -21.12 2.47 3.92
CA VAL A 343 -21.52 1.15 4.45
C VAL A 343 -20.34 0.48 5.16
N ASP A 344 -19.17 0.48 4.51
CA ASP A 344 -17.95 -0.12 5.08
C ASP A 344 -17.50 0.59 6.36
N HIS A 345 -17.69 1.91 6.45
CA HIS A 345 -17.44 2.65 7.70
C HIS A 345 -18.25 2.08 8.87
N GLU A 346 -19.54 1.76 8.68
CA GLU A 346 -20.38 1.15 9.71
C GLU A 346 -19.92 -0.28 10.08
N ILE A 347 -19.23 -0.97 9.16
CA ILE A 347 -18.64 -2.29 9.43
C ILE A 347 -17.32 -2.15 10.21
N CYS A 348 -16.55 -1.10 9.96
CA CYS A 348 -15.26 -0.84 10.60
C CYS A 348 -15.41 -0.27 12.02
N ALA A 349 -16.53 0.40 12.33
CA ALA A 349 -16.83 1.00 13.62
C ALA A 349 -17.25 -0.03 14.67
#